data_bb2539f88a15fee4bd1d17c1c82404c1
#
_entry.id   bb2539f88a15fee4bd1d17c1c82404c1
#
_cell.length_a   1.000
_cell.length_b   1.000
_cell.length_c   1.000
_cell.angle_alpha   90.00
_cell.angle_beta   90.00
_cell.angle_gamma   90.00
#
_symmetry.space_group_name_H-M   'P 1'
#
loop_
_entity.id
_entity.type
_entity.pdbx_description
1 polymer ?
#
loop_
_entity_poly.entity_id
_entity_poly.type
_entity_poly.pdbx_seq_one_letter_code
_entity_poly.pdbx_strand_id
1 'polypeptide(L)'
;LVFRVMKINQNGFREYDARWLFEKDIDLEGITDLGKGLGTQIIKHTKKTNPRVIVGQDYRSYSEKIKKALTEGLVSTGCNVEDVGLALSPMVYFAQFNLNSDAIAMVTASHNENGWTGVKMGIKKGLTHAPEEMSELKEITLNQKFTTGKGSHKNIDDFKKIYIEDLVSKNKINKKIKAVVACGNGTAGIFAPEILRGIGCEVIELDCELDWT
;
A
#
# COMPACT_ATOMS: atom_id res chain seq x y z
N LEU A 1 -17.47 29.32 11.80
CA LEU A 1 -16.49 28.23 11.69
C LEU A 1 -17.19 26.94 12.12
N VAL A 2 -17.55 26.09 11.18
CA VAL A 2 -18.01 24.74 11.48
C VAL A 2 -16.76 23.92 11.77
N PHE A 3 -16.51 23.58 13.03
CA PHE A 3 -15.49 22.61 13.38
C PHE A 3 -15.91 21.26 12.81
N ARG A 4 -15.33 20.86 11.70
CA ARG A 4 -15.52 19.54 11.13
C ARG A 4 -14.75 18.55 12.00
N VAL A 5 -15.47 17.64 12.64
CA VAL A 5 -14.85 16.57 13.43
C VAL A 5 -14.21 15.61 12.44
N MET A 6 -12.89 15.51 12.49
CA MET A 6 -12.13 14.53 11.71
C MET A 6 -12.57 13.12 12.07
N LYS A 7 -13.00 12.37 11.06
CA LYS A 7 -13.46 11.00 11.26
C LYS A 7 -12.31 10.01 11.10
N ILE A 8 -11.48 9.95 12.11
CA ILE A 8 -10.41 8.95 12.23
C ILE A 8 -10.37 8.40 13.65
N ASN A 9 -10.71 7.12 13.78
CA ASN A 9 -10.66 6.43 15.06
C ASN A 9 -9.20 6.14 15.44
N GLN A 10 -8.76 6.67 16.57
CA GLN A 10 -7.39 6.50 17.06
C GLN A 10 -6.97 5.03 17.27
N ASN A 11 -7.92 4.12 17.49
CA ASN A 11 -7.65 2.70 17.72
C ASN A 11 -7.30 1.94 16.43
N GLY A 12 -7.45 2.58 15.27
CA GLY A 12 -7.01 2.02 14.00
C GLY A 12 -5.52 2.10 13.76
N PHE A 13 -4.78 2.94 14.50
CA PHE A 13 -3.32 2.91 14.50
C PHE A 13 -2.86 1.73 15.35
N ARG A 14 -2.32 0.70 14.71
CA ARG A 14 -1.86 -0.53 15.35
C ARG A 14 -0.34 -0.52 15.49
N GLU A 15 0.22 -1.64 15.91
CA GLU A 15 1.65 -1.75 16.20
C GLU A 15 2.55 -1.59 14.96
N TYR A 16 2.12 -2.10 13.80
CA TYR A 16 2.92 -2.15 12.56
C TYR A 16 2.19 -1.65 11.32
N ASP A 17 0.88 -1.41 11.42
CA ASP A 17 0.03 -0.93 10.33
C ASP A 17 -1.16 -0.14 10.89
N ALA A 18 -1.99 0.35 10.00
CA ALA A 18 -3.22 1.01 10.38
C ALA A 18 -4.42 0.32 9.74
N ARG A 19 -5.52 0.12 10.50
CA ARG A 19 -6.74 -0.53 10.01
C ARG A 19 -8.00 0.04 10.64
N TRP A 20 -9.04 0.20 9.82
CA TRP A 20 -10.34 0.74 10.18
C TRP A 20 -11.46 0.07 9.41
N LEU A 21 -12.67 0.11 9.96
CA LEU A 21 -13.89 -0.05 9.17
C LEU A 21 -14.10 1.24 8.37
N PHE A 22 -14.06 1.08 7.03
CA PHE A 22 -14.23 2.22 6.13
C PHE A 22 -15.65 2.80 6.24
N GLU A 23 -15.78 4.12 6.22
CA GLU A 23 -17.01 4.90 6.42
C GLU A 23 -17.60 4.84 7.84
N LYS A 24 -17.06 3.98 8.73
CA LYS A 24 -17.47 3.91 10.12
C LYS A 24 -16.41 4.49 11.07
N ASP A 25 -15.18 4.04 10.94
CA ASP A 25 -14.05 4.44 11.79
C ASP A 25 -13.13 5.45 11.11
N ILE A 26 -13.15 5.50 9.79
CA ILE A 26 -12.41 6.43 8.95
C ILE A 26 -13.17 6.70 7.65
N ASP A 27 -13.16 7.96 7.20
CA ASP A 27 -13.65 8.38 5.89
C ASP A 27 -12.50 8.85 4.98
N LEU A 28 -12.81 9.29 3.76
CA LEU A 28 -11.79 9.72 2.80
C LEU A 28 -11.01 10.95 3.27
N GLU A 29 -11.61 11.82 4.08
CA GLU A 29 -10.92 12.97 4.65
C GLU A 29 -9.93 12.53 5.73
N GLY A 30 -10.33 11.58 6.60
CA GLY A 30 -9.42 10.95 7.54
C GLY A 30 -8.24 10.24 6.86
N ILE A 31 -8.48 9.60 5.71
CA ILE A 31 -7.42 9.00 4.88
C ILE A 31 -6.50 10.09 4.30
N THR A 32 -7.04 11.21 3.84
CA THR A 32 -6.22 12.34 3.37
C THR A 32 -5.34 12.88 4.50
N ASP A 33 -5.87 13.01 5.69
CA ASP A 33 -5.10 13.46 6.86
C ASP A 33 -4.06 12.42 7.31
N LEU A 34 -4.35 11.13 7.20
CA LEU A 34 -3.35 10.06 7.35
C LEU A 34 -2.21 10.24 6.33
N GLY A 35 -2.55 10.51 5.07
CA GLY A 35 -1.56 10.80 4.01
C GLY A 35 -0.68 12.01 4.32
N LYS A 36 -1.28 13.10 4.85
CA LYS A 36 -0.52 14.28 5.31
C LYS A 36 0.38 13.93 6.50
N GLY A 37 -0.12 13.16 7.45
CA GLY A 37 0.65 12.69 8.61
C GLY A 37 1.87 11.86 8.17
N LEU A 38 1.64 10.89 7.30
CA LEU A 38 2.69 10.04 6.76
C LEU A 38 3.71 10.83 5.94
N GLY A 39 3.26 11.73 5.07
CA GLY A 39 4.17 12.58 4.28
C GLY A 39 5.02 13.49 5.16
N THR A 40 4.43 14.07 6.21
CA THR A 40 5.17 14.86 7.21
C THR A 40 6.23 14.02 7.92
N GLN A 41 5.89 12.80 8.32
CA GLN A 41 6.82 11.87 8.94
C GLN A 41 7.97 11.48 7.99
N ILE A 42 7.66 11.15 6.74
CA ILE A 42 8.66 10.81 5.71
C ILE A 42 9.65 11.96 5.52
N ILE A 43 9.17 13.19 5.37
CA ILE A 43 10.02 14.38 5.22
C ILE A 43 10.93 14.57 6.44
N LYS A 44 10.38 14.43 7.64
CA LYS A 44 11.14 14.52 8.89
C LYS A 44 12.28 13.50 8.97
N HIS A 45 12.00 12.24 8.61
CA HIS A 45 12.98 11.15 8.72
C HIS A 45 14.01 11.16 7.58
N THR A 46 13.59 11.48 6.35
CA THR A 46 14.49 11.52 5.19
C THR A 46 15.28 12.81 5.09
N LYS A 47 14.80 13.90 5.71
CA LYS A 47 15.31 15.27 5.59
C LYS A 47 15.33 15.76 4.12
N LYS A 48 14.50 15.19 3.26
CA LYS A 48 14.33 15.58 1.85
C LYS A 48 13.12 16.50 1.71
N THR A 49 13.21 17.47 0.82
CA THR A 49 12.07 18.35 0.48
C THR A 49 10.99 17.60 -0.30
N ASN A 50 11.40 16.74 -1.24
CA ASN A 50 10.49 15.97 -2.09
C ASN A 50 10.87 14.49 -2.06
N PRO A 51 10.66 13.76 -0.93
CA PRO A 51 10.94 12.34 -0.88
C PRO A 51 10.01 11.56 -1.81
N ARG A 52 10.50 10.44 -2.35
CA ARG A 52 9.74 9.56 -3.24
C ARG A 52 9.04 8.49 -2.43
N VAL A 53 7.75 8.26 -2.73
CA VAL A 53 6.91 7.32 -2.01
C VAL A 53 6.22 6.38 -3.00
N ILE A 54 6.43 5.08 -2.87
CA ILE A 54 5.67 4.08 -3.64
C ILE A 54 4.29 3.93 -3.00
N VAL A 55 3.23 3.97 -3.80
CA VAL A 55 1.89 3.58 -3.37
C VAL A 55 1.32 2.46 -4.23
N GLY A 56 0.48 1.63 -3.63
CA GLY A 56 -0.28 0.59 -4.30
C GLY A 56 -1.54 0.26 -3.51
N GLN A 57 -2.47 -0.52 -4.10
CA GLN A 57 -3.66 -0.97 -3.41
C GLN A 57 -3.97 -2.44 -3.71
N ASP A 58 -4.78 -3.06 -2.83
CA ASP A 58 -5.43 -4.35 -3.07
C ASP A 58 -6.71 -4.20 -3.92
N TYR A 59 -7.37 -5.34 -4.20
CA TYR A 59 -8.56 -5.40 -5.05
C TYR A 59 -9.87 -5.24 -4.27
N ARG A 60 -9.95 -4.38 -3.29
CA ARG A 60 -11.24 -4.05 -2.68
C ARG A 60 -11.92 -2.93 -3.47
N SER A 61 -13.24 -2.96 -3.61
CA SER A 61 -14.00 -1.97 -4.42
C SER A 61 -13.73 -0.51 -4.05
N TYR A 62 -13.34 -0.27 -2.81
CA TYR A 62 -13.05 1.06 -2.29
C TYR A 62 -11.56 1.39 -2.18
N SER A 63 -10.65 0.43 -2.42
CA SER A 63 -9.21 0.64 -2.24
C SER A 63 -8.62 1.70 -3.16
N GLU A 64 -9.11 1.80 -4.40
CA GLU A 64 -8.64 2.82 -5.34
C GLU A 64 -8.99 4.24 -4.86
N LYS A 65 -10.23 4.49 -4.41
CA LYS A 65 -10.63 5.80 -3.89
C LYS A 65 -9.86 6.16 -2.61
N ILE A 66 -9.55 5.17 -1.78
CA ILE A 66 -8.74 5.35 -0.57
C ILE A 66 -7.29 5.67 -0.94
N LYS A 67 -6.69 4.94 -1.88
CA LYS A 67 -5.34 5.23 -2.38
C LYS A 67 -5.25 6.66 -2.93
N LYS A 68 -6.27 7.10 -3.69
CA LYS A 68 -6.33 8.46 -4.21
C LYS A 68 -6.32 9.50 -3.09
N ALA A 69 -7.16 9.35 -2.07
CA ALA A 69 -7.20 10.26 -0.92
C ALA A 69 -5.87 10.28 -0.13
N LEU A 70 -5.26 9.10 0.08
CA LEU A 70 -3.94 8.98 0.70
C LEU A 70 -2.86 9.70 -0.12
N THR A 71 -2.88 9.52 -1.44
CA THR A 71 -1.95 10.16 -2.38
C THR A 71 -2.11 11.68 -2.36
N GLU A 72 -3.32 12.20 -2.35
CA GLU A 72 -3.59 13.65 -2.24
C GLU A 72 -2.97 14.22 -0.95
N GLY A 73 -3.11 13.52 0.15
CA GLY A 73 -2.47 13.87 1.42
C GLY A 73 -0.94 13.91 1.32
N LEU A 74 -0.33 12.85 0.81
CA LEU A 74 1.13 12.76 0.60
C LEU A 74 1.67 13.89 -0.29
N VAL A 75 1.04 14.11 -1.44
CA VAL A 75 1.44 15.16 -2.42
C VAL A 75 1.34 16.55 -1.80
N SER A 76 0.33 16.81 -0.98
CA SER A 76 0.12 18.11 -0.32
C SER A 76 1.21 18.47 0.69
N THR A 77 1.98 17.48 1.16
CA THR A 77 3.13 17.71 2.06
C THR A 77 4.44 17.93 1.31
N GLY A 78 4.49 17.63 0.01
CA GLY A 78 5.70 17.73 -0.81
C GLY A 78 6.23 16.37 -1.29
N CYS A 79 5.64 15.25 -0.92
CA CYS A 79 6.08 13.94 -1.39
C CYS A 79 5.80 13.74 -2.88
N ASN A 80 6.75 13.12 -3.59
CA ASN A 80 6.58 12.64 -4.95
C ASN A 80 6.08 11.19 -4.92
N VAL A 81 4.83 10.99 -5.28
CA VAL A 81 4.18 9.68 -5.26
C VAL A 81 4.36 8.96 -6.59
N GLU A 82 4.80 7.70 -6.51
CA GLU A 82 4.93 6.75 -7.61
C GLU A 82 3.94 5.61 -7.40
N ASP A 83 2.87 5.60 -8.17
CA ASP A 83 1.74 4.68 -8.04
C ASP A 83 1.96 3.44 -8.91
N VAL A 84 2.10 2.28 -8.28
CA VAL A 84 2.26 0.98 -8.95
C VAL A 84 0.93 0.25 -9.16
N GLY A 85 -0.19 0.90 -8.85
CA GLY A 85 -1.53 0.39 -9.11
C GLY A 85 -1.95 -0.77 -8.21
N LEU A 86 -2.66 -1.72 -8.80
CA LEU A 86 -3.08 -2.96 -8.14
C LEU A 86 -1.86 -3.82 -7.80
N ALA A 87 -1.66 -4.11 -6.53
CA ALA A 87 -0.42 -4.68 -6.03
C ALA A 87 -0.64 -5.68 -4.88
N LEU A 88 0.36 -6.49 -4.65
CA LEU A 88 0.58 -7.22 -3.41
C LEU A 88 1.57 -6.44 -2.53
N SER A 89 1.48 -6.58 -1.21
CA SER A 89 2.45 -5.94 -0.30
C SER A 89 3.91 -6.20 -0.69
N PRO A 90 4.36 -7.45 -1.00
CA PRO A 90 5.73 -7.68 -1.43
C PRO A 90 6.11 -6.96 -2.73
N MET A 91 5.16 -6.74 -3.66
CA MET A 91 5.42 -5.96 -4.88
C MET A 91 5.72 -4.49 -4.55
N VAL A 92 5.02 -3.90 -3.58
CA VAL A 92 5.27 -2.51 -3.15
C VAL A 92 6.66 -2.37 -2.49
N TYR A 93 7.08 -3.34 -1.67
CA TYR A 93 8.44 -3.38 -1.13
C TYR A 93 9.49 -3.59 -2.24
N PHE A 94 9.23 -4.48 -3.19
CA PHE A 94 10.10 -4.67 -4.36
C PHE A 94 10.25 -3.35 -5.15
N ALA A 95 9.15 -2.63 -5.35
CA ALA A 95 9.15 -1.34 -6.03
C ALA A 95 10.02 -0.31 -5.31
N GLN A 96 10.03 -0.30 -3.97
CA GLN A 96 10.89 0.59 -3.20
C GLN A 96 12.37 0.39 -3.54
N PHE A 97 12.80 -0.88 -3.69
CA PHE A 97 14.18 -1.19 -4.07
C PHE A 97 14.45 -0.91 -5.54
N ASN A 98 13.57 -1.38 -6.43
CA ASN A 98 13.74 -1.28 -7.88
C ASN A 98 13.77 0.17 -8.36
N LEU A 99 12.88 1.01 -7.83
CA LEU A 99 12.78 2.43 -8.17
C LEU A 99 13.60 3.34 -7.25
N ASN A 100 14.31 2.76 -6.27
CA ASN A 100 15.10 3.49 -5.27
C ASN A 100 14.31 4.61 -4.56
N SER A 101 13.10 4.27 -4.09
CA SER A 101 12.22 5.20 -3.39
C SER A 101 12.48 5.21 -1.87
N ASP A 102 12.10 6.31 -1.21
CA ASP A 102 12.41 6.54 0.21
C ASP A 102 11.44 5.81 1.14
N ALA A 103 10.17 5.72 0.74
CA ALA A 103 9.10 5.19 1.57
C ALA A 103 8.07 4.43 0.75
N ILE A 104 7.19 3.71 1.45
CA ILE A 104 6.05 2.98 0.86
C ILE A 104 4.76 3.23 1.62
N ALA A 105 3.63 3.10 0.90
CA ALA A 105 2.30 2.99 1.48
C ALA A 105 1.42 2.05 0.64
N MET A 106 1.01 0.92 1.21
CA MET A 106 0.14 -0.07 0.58
C MET A 106 -1.24 -0.03 1.20
N VAL A 107 -2.23 0.37 0.42
CA VAL A 107 -3.64 0.36 0.84
C VAL A 107 -4.16 -1.07 0.80
N THR A 108 -4.40 -1.64 1.96
CA THR A 108 -4.90 -3.02 2.12
C THR A 108 -5.38 -3.25 3.55
N ALA A 109 -6.44 -4.03 3.69
CA ALA A 109 -6.84 -4.58 4.98
C ALA A 109 -6.33 -6.02 5.19
N SER A 110 -5.37 -6.48 4.36
CA SER A 110 -4.82 -7.85 4.44
C SER A 110 -5.92 -8.90 4.32
N HIS A 111 -6.09 -9.76 5.34
CA HIS A 111 -7.09 -10.83 5.42
C HIS A 111 -8.38 -10.43 6.17
N ASN A 112 -8.55 -9.16 6.52
CA ASN A 112 -9.78 -8.72 7.16
C ASN A 112 -10.98 -8.87 6.19
N GLU A 113 -12.15 -9.04 6.78
CA GLU A 113 -13.42 -9.11 6.07
C GLU A 113 -13.68 -7.86 5.21
N ASN A 114 -14.65 -7.97 4.32
CA ASN A 114 -15.10 -6.84 3.53
C ASN A 114 -15.61 -5.69 4.43
N GLY A 115 -15.42 -4.45 4.00
CA GLY A 115 -15.68 -3.25 4.81
C GLY A 115 -14.45 -2.72 5.56
N TRP A 116 -13.44 -3.55 5.81
CA TRP A 116 -12.18 -3.09 6.40
C TRP A 116 -11.25 -2.47 5.35
N THR A 117 -10.56 -1.41 5.75
CA THR A 117 -9.42 -0.83 5.03
C THR A 117 -8.24 -0.66 5.95
N GLY A 118 -7.09 -0.35 5.39
CA GLY A 118 -5.89 -0.04 6.13
C GLY A 118 -4.75 0.40 5.25
N VAL A 119 -3.64 0.73 5.87
CA VAL A 119 -2.41 1.07 5.16
C VAL A 119 -1.25 0.37 5.85
N LYS A 120 -0.48 -0.38 5.08
CA LYS A 120 0.86 -0.83 5.47
C LYS A 120 1.85 0.20 4.96
N MET A 121 2.77 0.63 5.80
CA MET A 121 3.70 1.70 5.46
C MET A 121 5.11 1.44 5.98
N GLY A 122 6.08 2.08 5.36
CA GLY A 122 7.47 2.00 5.76
C GLY A 122 8.23 3.24 5.33
N ILE A 123 8.96 3.84 6.27
CA ILE A 123 9.82 5.01 6.05
C ILE A 123 11.31 4.64 6.00
N LYS A 124 11.60 3.36 6.15
CA LYS A 124 12.94 2.78 5.99
C LYS A 124 12.89 1.74 4.89
N LYS A 125 13.97 1.62 4.15
CA LYS A 125 14.03 0.73 2.99
C LYS A 125 13.86 -0.73 3.39
N GLY A 126 12.82 -1.38 2.84
CA GLY A 126 12.50 -2.78 3.06
C GLY A 126 11.90 -3.12 4.42
N LEU A 127 11.59 -2.13 5.26
CA LEU A 127 11.01 -2.33 6.58
C LEU A 127 9.62 -1.71 6.68
N THR A 128 8.71 -2.40 7.37
CA THR A 128 7.45 -1.82 7.82
C THR A 128 7.69 -0.85 8.98
N HIS A 129 6.72 -0.01 9.29
CA HIS A 129 6.77 0.84 10.47
C HIS A 129 7.04 0.02 11.73
N ALA A 130 7.93 0.53 12.57
CA ALA A 130 8.09 0.07 13.94
C ALA A 130 7.01 0.69 14.85
N PRO A 131 6.77 0.15 16.06
CA PRO A 131 5.78 0.67 17.00
C PRO A 131 5.95 2.16 17.32
N GLU A 132 7.18 2.62 17.43
CA GLU A 132 7.52 4.04 17.70
C GLU A 132 7.16 4.92 16.51
N GLU A 133 7.38 4.43 15.28
CA GLU A 133 7.04 5.13 14.05
C GLU A 133 5.51 5.21 13.87
N MET A 134 4.77 4.17 14.28
CA MET A 134 3.30 4.19 14.30
C MET A 134 2.76 5.16 15.37
N SER A 135 3.38 5.22 16.54
CA SER A 135 3.02 6.16 17.58
C SER A 135 3.25 7.62 17.16
N GLU A 136 4.38 7.88 16.50
CA GLU A 136 4.70 9.20 15.95
C GLU A 136 3.70 9.60 14.87
N LEU A 137 3.39 8.69 13.92
CA LEU A 137 2.39 8.93 12.87
C LEU A 137 1.02 9.27 13.46
N LYS A 138 0.58 8.49 14.45
CA LYS A 138 -0.67 8.74 15.17
C LYS A 138 -0.69 10.14 15.79
N GLU A 139 0.37 10.54 16.49
CA GLU A 139 0.48 11.86 17.11
C GLU A 139 0.42 12.98 16.06
N ILE A 140 1.20 12.87 14.98
CA ILE A 140 1.20 13.86 13.90
C ILE A 140 -0.19 13.99 13.30
N THR A 141 -0.85 12.86 13.00
CA THR A 141 -2.14 12.84 12.33
C THR A 141 -3.26 13.39 13.21
N LEU A 142 -3.36 12.93 14.46
CA LEU A 142 -4.44 13.36 15.36
C LEU A 142 -4.31 14.81 15.81
N ASN A 143 -3.08 15.32 15.93
CA ASN A 143 -2.83 16.72 16.27
C ASN A 143 -2.74 17.63 15.03
N GLN A 144 -2.96 17.10 13.82
CA GLN A 144 -2.91 17.84 12.55
C GLN A 144 -1.63 18.67 12.36
N LYS A 145 -0.50 18.17 12.85
CA LYS A 145 0.81 18.83 12.74
C LYS A 145 1.45 18.56 11.40
N PHE A 146 0.79 18.99 10.31
CA PHE A 146 1.20 18.68 8.96
C PHE A 146 2.19 19.68 8.39
N THR A 147 3.20 19.17 7.69
CA THR A 147 4.02 19.95 6.77
C THR A 147 3.21 20.25 5.51
N THR A 148 3.44 21.41 4.91
CA THR A 148 2.89 21.80 3.61
C THR A 148 4.00 21.87 2.57
N GLY A 149 3.71 21.38 1.37
CA GLY A 149 4.67 21.39 0.27
C GLY A 149 3.98 21.13 -1.06
N LYS A 150 4.75 21.09 -2.13
CA LYS A 150 4.28 20.78 -3.48
C LYS A 150 5.00 19.55 -3.98
N GLY A 151 4.33 18.41 -3.94
CA GLY A 151 4.79 17.15 -4.51
C GLY A 151 4.19 16.90 -5.89
N SER A 152 4.38 15.68 -6.37
CA SER A 152 3.86 15.20 -7.65
C SER A 152 3.29 13.79 -7.50
N HIS A 153 2.46 13.40 -8.47
CA HIS A 153 1.96 12.03 -8.61
C HIS A 153 2.21 11.56 -10.03
N LYS A 154 2.68 10.34 -10.19
CA LYS A 154 2.78 9.65 -11.47
C LYS A 154 2.45 8.18 -11.33
N ASN A 155 1.78 7.61 -12.32
CA ASN A 155 1.61 6.18 -12.46
C ASN A 155 2.91 5.54 -12.98
N ILE A 156 3.22 4.35 -12.48
CA ILE A 156 4.28 3.50 -13.00
C ILE A 156 3.60 2.37 -13.76
N ASP A 157 3.49 2.55 -15.05
CA ASP A 157 2.80 1.58 -15.92
C ASP A 157 3.56 0.24 -15.94
N ASP A 158 2.82 -0.85 -16.10
CA ASP A 158 3.33 -2.22 -16.25
C ASP A 158 4.26 -2.72 -15.12
N PHE A 159 4.23 -2.09 -13.92
CA PHE A 159 5.11 -2.52 -12.83
C PHE A 159 4.84 -3.96 -12.38
N LYS A 160 3.59 -4.45 -12.50
CA LYS A 160 3.24 -5.85 -12.30
C LYS A 160 4.11 -6.78 -13.15
N LYS A 161 4.30 -6.46 -14.43
CA LYS A 161 5.12 -7.24 -15.35
C LYS A 161 6.58 -7.29 -14.91
N ILE A 162 7.14 -6.14 -14.54
CA ILE A 162 8.52 -6.05 -14.01
C ILE A 162 8.70 -6.95 -12.79
N TYR A 163 7.73 -6.93 -11.86
CA TYR A 163 7.75 -7.76 -10.65
C TYR A 163 7.69 -9.26 -10.96
N ILE A 164 6.77 -9.67 -11.86
CA ILE A 164 6.62 -11.07 -12.26
C ILE A 164 7.88 -11.57 -13.00
N GLU A 165 8.40 -10.79 -13.95
CA GLU A 165 9.62 -11.14 -14.69
C GLU A 165 10.84 -11.29 -13.76
N ASP A 166 10.99 -10.43 -12.76
CA ASP A 166 12.06 -10.54 -11.76
C ASP A 166 11.95 -11.86 -10.99
N LEU A 167 10.78 -12.23 -10.51
CA LEU A 167 10.55 -13.47 -9.78
C LEU A 167 10.78 -14.71 -10.65
N VAL A 168 10.27 -14.70 -11.88
CA VAL A 168 10.40 -15.83 -12.81
C VAL A 168 11.83 -16.03 -13.27
N SER A 169 12.57 -14.95 -13.53
CA SER A 169 13.96 -15.05 -14.00
C SER A 169 14.92 -15.63 -12.97
N LYS A 170 14.63 -15.44 -11.69
CA LYS A 170 15.47 -15.87 -10.57
C LYS A 170 15.12 -17.25 -10.01
N ASN A 171 13.95 -17.78 -10.36
CA ASN A 171 13.42 -19.00 -9.82
C ASN A 171 13.03 -19.97 -10.95
N LYS A 172 13.59 -21.16 -10.97
CA LYS A 172 13.19 -22.24 -11.88
C LYS A 172 13.06 -23.54 -11.13
N ILE A 173 12.00 -24.27 -11.42
CA ILE A 173 11.77 -25.59 -10.85
C ILE A 173 12.18 -26.64 -11.87
N ASN A 174 13.15 -27.49 -11.50
CA ASN A 174 13.69 -28.56 -12.35
C ASN A 174 12.93 -29.90 -12.20
N LYS A 175 11.73 -29.86 -11.58
CA LYS A 175 10.88 -31.04 -11.38
C LYS A 175 9.48 -30.73 -11.90
N LYS A 176 8.76 -31.76 -12.37
CA LYS A 176 7.34 -31.63 -12.67
C LYS A 176 6.58 -31.45 -11.36
N ILE A 177 6.06 -30.25 -11.14
CA ILE A 177 5.20 -29.93 -10.00
C ILE A 177 3.85 -29.52 -10.55
N LYS A 178 2.80 -30.16 -10.04
CA LYS A 178 1.42 -29.77 -10.23
C LYS A 178 0.96 -29.01 -9.00
N ALA A 179 0.56 -27.75 -9.17
CA ALA A 179 0.13 -26.87 -8.10
C ALA A 179 -1.34 -26.50 -8.26
N VAL A 180 -2.15 -26.73 -7.23
CA VAL A 180 -3.47 -26.12 -7.12
C VAL A 180 -3.30 -24.78 -6.42
N VAL A 181 -3.71 -23.70 -7.08
CA VAL A 181 -3.57 -22.32 -6.58
C VAL A 181 -4.95 -21.81 -6.24
N ALA A 182 -5.24 -21.69 -4.96
CA ALA A 182 -6.50 -21.18 -4.43
C ALA A 182 -6.28 -19.75 -3.88
N CYS A 183 -6.81 -18.75 -4.57
CA CYS A 183 -6.59 -17.33 -4.22
C CYS A 183 -7.76 -16.68 -3.49
N GLY A 184 -8.87 -17.39 -3.30
CA GLY A 184 -10.07 -16.87 -2.63
C GLY A 184 -10.55 -15.56 -3.27
N ASN A 185 -10.53 -15.48 -4.59
CA ASN A 185 -10.92 -14.33 -5.41
C ASN A 185 -10.18 -13.01 -5.09
N GLY A 186 -9.09 -13.10 -4.31
CA GLY A 186 -8.31 -11.95 -3.88
C GLY A 186 -7.23 -11.51 -4.87
N THR A 187 -6.53 -10.43 -4.54
CA THR A 187 -5.50 -9.80 -5.37
C THR A 187 -4.42 -10.78 -5.87
N ALA A 188 -4.12 -11.84 -5.11
CA ALA A 188 -3.12 -12.83 -5.50
C ALA A 188 -3.48 -13.59 -6.79
N GLY A 189 -4.77 -13.65 -7.17
CA GLY A 189 -5.23 -14.35 -8.36
C GLY A 189 -4.61 -13.86 -9.66
N ILE A 190 -4.30 -12.58 -9.77
CA ILE A 190 -3.64 -12.03 -10.97
C ILE A 190 -2.11 -12.12 -10.94
N PHE A 191 -1.51 -12.67 -9.90
CA PHE A 191 -0.06 -12.81 -9.73
C PHE A 191 0.38 -14.26 -9.61
N ALA A 192 -0.18 -15.01 -8.67
CA ALA A 192 0.32 -16.32 -8.29
C ALA A 192 0.26 -17.36 -9.41
N PRO A 193 -0.83 -17.49 -10.20
CA PRO A 193 -0.87 -18.43 -11.32
C PRO A 193 0.19 -18.14 -12.38
N GLU A 194 0.36 -16.87 -12.74
CA GLU A 194 1.33 -16.43 -13.76
C GLU A 194 2.77 -16.70 -13.31
N ILE A 195 3.12 -16.36 -12.07
CA ILE A 195 4.44 -16.60 -11.49
C ILE A 195 4.74 -18.11 -11.44
N LEU A 196 3.82 -18.93 -10.94
CA LEU A 196 4.02 -20.36 -10.81
C LEU A 196 4.18 -21.07 -12.16
N ARG A 197 3.42 -20.67 -13.17
CA ARG A 197 3.64 -21.16 -14.55
C ARG A 197 5.00 -20.74 -15.08
N GLY A 198 5.38 -19.48 -14.85
CA GLY A 198 6.66 -18.92 -15.30
C GLY A 198 7.86 -19.64 -14.74
N ILE A 199 7.78 -20.12 -13.49
CA ILE A 199 8.88 -20.90 -12.86
C ILE A 199 8.84 -22.39 -13.18
N GLY A 200 7.83 -22.89 -13.94
CA GLY A 200 7.77 -24.25 -14.47
C GLY A 200 6.76 -25.19 -13.80
N CYS A 201 5.77 -24.68 -13.06
CA CYS A 201 4.69 -25.49 -12.51
C CYS A 201 3.57 -25.71 -13.55
N GLU A 202 2.94 -26.89 -13.51
CA GLU A 202 1.58 -27.10 -14.05
C GLU A 202 0.58 -26.53 -13.04
N VAL A 203 -0.19 -25.52 -13.41
CA VAL A 203 -1.08 -24.79 -12.48
C VAL A 203 -2.55 -25.08 -12.76
N ILE A 204 -3.26 -25.50 -11.72
CA ILE A 204 -4.71 -25.57 -11.67
C ILE A 204 -5.19 -24.40 -10.81
N GLU A 205 -5.97 -23.51 -11.39
CA GLU A 205 -6.52 -22.34 -10.71
C GLU A 205 -7.82 -22.69 -9.98
N LEU A 206 -7.96 -22.19 -8.75
CA LEU A 206 -9.18 -22.25 -7.96
C LEU A 206 -9.41 -20.86 -7.35
N ASP A 207 -10.56 -20.26 -7.66
CA ASP A 207 -10.95 -18.94 -7.15
C ASP A 207 -9.86 -17.87 -7.36
N CYS A 208 -9.27 -17.85 -8.57
CA CYS A 208 -8.22 -16.90 -8.95
C CYS A 208 -8.76 -15.67 -9.70
N GLU A 209 -10.01 -15.67 -10.12
CA GLU A 209 -10.65 -14.47 -10.65
C GLU A 209 -10.87 -13.44 -9.55
N LEU A 210 -10.71 -12.16 -9.90
CA LEU A 210 -10.91 -11.09 -8.94
C LEU A 210 -12.40 -10.90 -8.66
N ASP A 211 -12.82 -11.21 -7.47
CA ASP A 211 -14.18 -10.97 -6.98
C ASP A 211 -14.11 -10.57 -5.50
N TRP A 212 -14.62 -9.40 -5.17
CA TRP A 212 -14.59 -8.85 -3.82
C TRP A 212 -15.94 -8.98 -3.08
N THR A 213 -16.97 -9.55 -3.71
CA THR A 213 -18.32 -9.73 -3.15
C THR A 213 -18.44 -10.94 -2.21
#